data_0b2d0049835e4a3a09396dec772cef72
#
_entry.id   0b2d0049835e4a3a09396dec772cef72
#
_cell.length_a   1.000
_cell.length_b   1.000
_cell.length_c   1.000
_cell.angle_alpha   90.00
_cell.angle_beta   90.00
_cell.angle_gamma   90.00
#
_symmetry.space_group_name_H-M   'P 1'
#
loop_
_entity.id
_entity.type
_entity.pdbx_description
1 polymer ?
#
loop_
_entity_poly.entity_id
_entity_poly.type
_entity_poly.pdbx_seq_one_letter_code
_entity_poly.pdbx_strand_id
1 'polypeptide(L)'
;MFRRLTPDASPTPAEGPSDRPHRWGLYGPYIALAIAVALWSGAWWSARQTVVRHMDELISGYRAAGYDLSWTQRTVSGYPFRLDVVLTQFKGVSPSGWGLTSERLEGEAYMHAPDHWVFGAPQGLSLLRPQGETIEVTGSTLHASLHGLDMRPPSLSVEGLNLRFKSASGIQPLALTTADKVEFHIRPGPDRQGAVLFRLINGRSTPRGPLDLIAAGRPVDLQLEAIFSKADALQGPGLAKSFRTWALAGGRATLKEAKVTAGDAMIKTSPGDLSLTPDGYLSGLLDVTLNKGNDALLALSYLGVTPHSAGTALPPRSQIEGPRVLLFRNDATYLGSVQIGPGTKVF
;
A
#
# COMPACT_ATOMS: atom_id res chain seq x y z
N MET A 1 -45.53 -11.29 111.85
CA MET A 1 -45.12 -10.04 111.25
C MET A 1 -44.14 -10.38 110.13
N PHE A 2 -44.68 -10.66 108.95
CA PHE A 2 -43.88 -11.10 107.79
C PHE A 2 -43.90 -9.97 106.68
N ARG A 3 -42.79 -9.38 106.43
CA ARG A 3 -42.59 -8.34 105.41
C ARG A 3 -42.26 -9.04 104.06
N ARG A 4 -43.17 -8.93 103.07
CA ARG A 4 -42.91 -9.43 101.72
C ARG A 4 -41.91 -8.54 101.04
N LEU A 5 -40.82 -9.14 100.54
CA LEU A 5 -39.88 -8.52 99.63
C LEU A 5 -40.42 -8.64 98.20
N THR A 6 -40.56 -7.54 97.52
CA THR A 6 -40.85 -7.44 96.08
C THR A 6 -39.60 -7.73 95.30
N PRO A 7 -39.67 -8.51 94.22
CA PRO A 7 -38.50 -8.72 93.33
C PRO A 7 -38.29 -7.50 92.46
N ASP A 8 -37.04 -7.07 92.48
CA ASP A 8 -36.51 -6.01 91.65
C ASP A 8 -36.60 -6.34 90.15
N ALA A 9 -37.22 -5.49 89.37
CA ALA A 9 -37.26 -5.61 87.89
C ALA A 9 -35.96 -5.23 87.27
N SER A 10 -35.24 -6.19 86.75
CA SER A 10 -34.03 -5.98 85.93
C SER A 10 -34.37 -5.16 84.71
N PRO A 11 -33.56 -4.12 84.36
CA PRO A 11 -33.78 -3.34 83.12
C PRO A 11 -33.45 -4.19 81.93
N THR A 12 -34.40 -4.24 80.97
CA THR A 12 -34.20 -4.80 79.62
C THR A 12 -33.08 -4.08 78.91
N PRO A 13 -32.10 -4.79 78.34
CA PRO A 13 -31.02 -4.08 77.50
C PRO A 13 -31.71 -3.48 76.31
N ALA A 14 -31.44 -2.15 76.10
CA ALA A 14 -31.85 -1.44 74.94
C ALA A 14 -31.15 -2.09 73.73
N GLU A 15 -31.90 -2.61 72.77
CA GLU A 15 -31.41 -3.03 71.46
C GLU A 15 -30.78 -1.77 70.77
N GLY A 16 -29.45 -1.76 70.74
CA GLY A 16 -28.71 -0.79 69.96
C GLY A 16 -29.06 -0.91 68.46
N PRO A 17 -28.97 0.18 67.71
CA PRO A 17 -29.25 0.15 66.29
C PRO A 17 -28.40 -0.92 65.63
N SER A 18 -29.03 -1.92 64.99
CA SER A 18 -28.37 -2.95 64.21
C SER A 18 -27.62 -2.28 63.05
N ASP A 19 -26.30 -2.10 63.20
CA ASP A 19 -25.40 -1.73 62.11
C ASP A 19 -25.51 -2.85 61.03
N ARG A 20 -26.42 -2.67 60.09
CA ARG A 20 -26.48 -3.49 58.89
C ARG A 20 -25.22 -3.22 58.11
N PRO A 21 -24.31 -4.18 57.93
CA PRO A 21 -23.09 -3.95 57.23
C PRO A 21 -23.44 -3.43 55.82
N HIS A 22 -22.97 -2.25 55.50
CA HIS A 22 -23.13 -1.65 54.16
C HIS A 22 -22.45 -2.57 53.15
N ARG A 23 -23.23 -3.40 52.46
CA ARG A 23 -22.76 -4.36 51.43
C ARG A 23 -22.20 -3.66 50.18
N TRP A 24 -22.07 -2.35 50.18
CA TRP A 24 -21.48 -1.53 49.10
C TRP A 24 -20.03 -1.91 48.80
N GLY A 25 -19.24 -2.30 49.78
CA GLY A 25 -17.87 -2.78 49.58
C GLY A 25 -17.78 -4.06 48.76
N LEU A 26 -18.84 -4.90 48.79
CA LEU A 26 -18.91 -6.15 48.01
C LEU A 26 -19.29 -5.88 46.53
N TYR A 27 -20.18 -4.91 46.28
CA TYR A 27 -20.68 -4.60 44.92
C TYR A 27 -19.86 -3.53 44.20
N GLY A 28 -19.08 -2.72 44.94
CA GLY A 28 -18.26 -1.62 44.40
C GLY A 28 -17.36 -2.05 43.24
N PRO A 29 -16.55 -3.11 43.38
CA PRO A 29 -15.68 -3.58 42.29
C PRO A 29 -16.46 -4.03 41.04
N TYR A 30 -17.62 -4.67 41.22
CA TYR A 30 -18.46 -5.13 40.09
C TYR A 30 -19.13 -3.97 39.37
N ILE A 31 -19.56 -2.95 40.10
CA ILE A 31 -20.13 -1.72 39.54
C ILE A 31 -19.03 -0.96 38.76
N ALA A 32 -17.85 -0.84 39.36
CA ALA A 32 -16.72 -0.20 38.70
C ALA A 32 -16.32 -0.93 37.38
N LEU A 33 -16.28 -2.28 37.42
CA LEU A 33 -16.04 -3.09 36.25
C LEU A 33 -17.12 -2.89 35.18
N ALA A 34 -18.40 -2.91 35.59
CA ALA A 34 -19.53 -2.72 34.67
C ALA A 34 -19.47 -1.33 33.99
N ILE A 35 -19.12 -0.29 34.74
CA ILE A 35 -18.91 1.06 34.21
C ILE A 35 -17.72 1.07 33.21
N ALA A 36 -16.61 0.45 33.57
CA ALA A 36 -15.43 0.36 32.68
C ALA A 36 -15.76 -0.36 31.37
N VAL A 37 -16.49 -1.48 31.45
CA VAL A 37 -16.96 -2.22 30.25
C VAL A 37 -17.92 -1.37 29.41
N ALA A 38 -18.84 -0.65 30.04
CA ALA A 38 -19.77 0.23 29.32
C ALA A 38 -19.06 1.38 28.61
N LEU A 39 -18.10 2.03 29.28
CA LEU A 39 -17.28 3.09 28.69
C LEU A 39 -16.44 2.56 27.53
N TRP A 40 -15.79 1.41 27.70
CA TRP A 40 -15.01 0.77 26.65
C TRP A 40 -15.88 0.38 25.45
N SER A 41 -17.06 -0.19 25.68
CA SER A 41 -18.01 -0.52 24.61
C SER A 41 -18.47 0.72 23.85
N GLY A 42 -18.72 1.82 24.57
CA GLY A 42 -19.06 3.11 23.97
C GLY A 42 -17.91 3.68 23.13
N ALA A 43 -16.67 3.58 23.62
CA ALA A 43 -15.48 4.00 22.88
C ALA A 43 -15.30 3.17 21.60
N TRP A 44 -15.44 1.84 21.69
CA TRP A 44 -15.36 0.97 20.51
C TRP A 44 -16.47 1.27 19.49
N TRP A 45 -17.69 1.48 19.94
CA TRP A 45 -18.81 1.85 19.07
C TRP A 45 -18.53 3.18 18.35
N SER A 46 -18.02 4.18 19.07
CA SER A 46 -17.63 5.48 18.49
C SER A 46 -16.53 5.33 17.44
N ALA A 47 -15.49 4.55 17.74
CA ALA A 47 -14.40 4.27 16.81
C ALA A 47 -14.91 3.57 15.53
N ARG A 48 -15.78 2.56 15.70
CA ARG A 48 -16.44 1.88 14.58
C ARG A 48 -17.21 2.85 13.68
N GLN A 49 -18.01 3.75 14.26
CA GLN A 49 -18.76 4.75 13.50
C GLN A 49 -17.84 5.73 12.78
N THR A 50 -16.72 6.10 13.41
CA THR A 50 -15.72 6.98 12.82
C THR A 50 -15.05 6.33 11.60
N VAL A 51 -14.67 5.04 11.69
CA VAL A 51 -14.12 4.29 10.57
C VAL A 51 -15.11 4.23 9.40
N VAL A 52 -16.38 3.89 9.68
CA VAL A 52 -17.43 3.83 8.64
C VAL A 52 -17.58 5.17 7.94
N ARG A 53 -17.68 6.25 8.70
CA ARG A 53 -17.83 7.61 8.14
C ARG A 53 -16.63 8.03 7.30
N HIS A 54 -15.40 7.85 7.79
CA HIS A 54 -14.19 8.19 7.04
C HIS A 54 -14.07 7.36 5.76
N MET A 55 -14.41 6.07 5.80
CA MET A 55 -14.48 5.27 4.59
C MET A 55 -15.48 5.83 3.58
N ASP A 56 -16.68 6.20 4.02
CA ASP A 56 -17.72 6.74 3.13
C ASP A 56 -17.30 8.10 2.53
N GLU A 57 -16.64 8.95 3.30
CA GLU A 57 -16.06 10.22 2.84
C GLU A 57 -14.96 10.00 1.79
N LEU A 58 -14.00 9.10 2.07
CA LEU A 58 -12.93 8.77 1.14
C LEU A 58 -13.49 8.21 -0.18
N ILE A 59 -14.42 7.27 -0.08
CA ILE A 59 -15.04 6.62 -1.24
C ILE A 59 -15.80 7.63 -2.09
N SER A 60 -16.55 8.53 -1.45
CA SER A 60 -17.28 9.59 -2.17
C SER A 60 -16.32 10.52 -2.90
N GLY A 61 -15.19 10.89 -2.27
CA GLY A 61 -14.12 11.68 -2.88
C GLY A 61 -13.47 10.99 -4.09
N TYR A 62 -13.17 9.70 -3.98
CA TYR A 62 -12.61 8.94 -5.10
C TYR A 62 -13.62 8.74 -6.23
N ARG A 63 -14.90 8.47 -5.93
CA ARG A 63 -15.95 8.36 -6.94
C ARG A 63 -16.16 9.69 -7.67
N ALA A 64 -16.14 10.82 -6.95
CA ALA A 64 -16.19 12.15 -7.56
C ALA A 64 -14.99 12.45 -8.46
N ALA A 65 -13.84 11.81 -8.21
CA ALA A 65 -12.65 11.85 -9.07
C ALA A 65 -12.67 10.82 -10.22
N GLY A 66 -13.80 10.13 -10.44
CA GLY A 66 -14.00 9.20 -11.55
C GLY A 66 -13.53 7.75 -11.29
N TYR A 67 -13.23 7.40 -10.03
CA TYR A 67 -12.94 6.00 -9.67
C TYR A 67 -14.22 5.18 -9.55
N ASP A 68 -14.23 3.98 -10.10
CA ASP A 68 -15.30 2.99 -9.88
C ASP A 68 -14.91 2.14 -8.65
N LEU A 69 -15.54 2.42 -7.51
CA LEU A 69 -15.35 1.72 -6.25
C LEU A 69 -16.65 1.03 -5.84
N SER A 70 -16.61 -0.30 -5.68
CA SER A 70 -17.78 -1.09 -5.28
C SER A 70 -17.39 -2.33 -4.46
N TRP A 71 -18.35 -2.82 -3.70
CA TRP A 71 -18.31 -4.10 -2.97
C TRP A 71 -19.74 -4.57 -2.74
N THR A 72 -19.93 -5.86 -2.53
CA THR A 72 -21.25 -6.45 -2.25
C THR A 72 -21.63 -6.25 -0.78
N GLN A 73 -20.68 -6.46 0.13
CA GLN A 73 -20.93 -6.35 1.57
C GLN A 73 -19.73 -5.72 2.28
N ARG A 74 -20.02 -4.88 3.28
CA ARG A 74 -19.04 -4.32 4.22
C ARG A 74 -19.44 -4.74 5.64
N THR A 75 -18.54 -5.39 6.34
CA THR A 75 -18.70 -5.75 7.74
C THR A 75 -17.63 -5.06 8.57
N VAL A 76 -18.02 -4.49 9.71
CA VAL A 76 -17.07 -3.93 10.69
C VAL A 76 -17.31 -4.64 12.03
N SER A 77 -16.31 -5.37 12.51
CA SER A 77 -16.35 -6.24 13.69
C SER A 77 -15.08 -6.08 14.55
N GLY A 78 -14.75 -7.03 15.39
CA GLY A 78 -13.49 -7.06 16.17
C GLY A 78 -13.63 -6.58 17.62
N TYR A 79 -14.88 -6.33 18.12
CA TYR A 79 -15.09 -6.02 19.54
C TYR A 79 -14.47 -7.10 20.45
N PRO A 80 -13.84 -6.75 21.56
CA PRO A 80 -13.72 -5.39 22.10
C PRO A 80 -12.38 -4.68 21.77
N PHE A 81 -11.41 -5.34 21.11
CA PHE A 81 -10.02 -4.84 21.05
C PHE A 81 -9.56 -4.41 19.66
N ARG A 82 -10.29 -4.81 18.63
CA ARG A 82 -9.94 -4.55 17.23
C ARG A 82 -11.09 -3.89 16.47
N LEU A 83 -10.72 -3.35 15.33
CA LEU A 83 -11.61 -2.90 14.27
C LEU A 83 -11.26 -3.70 13.03
N ASP A 84 -12.06 -4.71 12.72
CA ASP A 84 -11.89 -5.57 11.55
C ASP A 84 -12.90 -5.15 10.49
N VAL A 85 -12.41 -4.68 9.36
CA VAL A 85 -13.21 -4.30 8.19
C VAL A 85 -13.05 -5.36 7.13
N VAL A 86 -14.15 -5.95 6.69
CA VAL A 86 -14.15 -6.94 5.60
C VAL A 86 -15.03 -6.41 4.47
N LEU A 87 -14.45 -6.37 3.27
CA LEU A 87 -15.15 -6.05 2.02
C LEU A 87 -15.22 -7.32 1.17
N THR A 88 -16.44 -7.70 0.77
CA THR A 88 -16.68 -8.86 -0.09
C THR A 88 -16.88 -8.38 -1.53
N GLN A 89 -16.29 -9.08 -2.48
CA GLN A 89 -16.31 -8.75 -3.91
C GLN A 89 -15.92 -7.29 -4.16
N PHE A 90 -14.77 -6.92 -3.59
CA PHE A 90 -14.23 -5.58 -3.76
C PHE A 90 -13.79 -5.35 -5.21
N LYS A 91 -14.13 -4.18 -5.74
CA LYS A 91 -13.65 -3.66 -7.02
C LYS A 91 -13.27 -2.20 -6.86
N GLY A 92 -12.06 -1.85 -7.30
CA GLY A 92 -11.59 -0.47 -7.37
C GLY A 92 -10.88 -0.26 -8.70
N VAL A 93 -11.41 0.64 -9.55
CA VAL A 93 -10.84 0.95 -10.88
C VAL A 93 -10.63 2.45 -10.99
N SER A 94 -9.46 2.84 -11.44
CA SER A 94 -9.12 4.24 -11.71
C SER A 94 -9.67 4.71 -13.07
N PRO A 95 -9.76 6.02 -13.31
CA PRO A 95 -10.15 6.56 -14.61
C PRO A 95 -9.23 6.12 -15.77
N SER A 96 -7.98 5.78 -15.48
CA SER A 96 -7.02 5.26 -16.47
C SER A 96 -7.21 3.78 -16.81
N GLY A 97 -8.17 3.08 -16.18
CA GLY A 97 -8.45 1.65 -16.39
C GLY A 97 -7.60 0.69 -15.55
N TRP A 98 -6.64 1.18 -14.77
CA TRP A 98 -5.95 0.36 -13.78
C TRP A 98 -6.84 0.11 -12.57
N GLY A 99 -6.86 -1.11 -12.09
CA GLY A 99 -7.71 -1.45 -10.95
C GLY A 99 -7.29 -2.70 -10.22
N LEU A 100 -8.06 -2.97 -9.18
CA LEU A 100 -7.89 -4.10 -8.29
C LEU A 100 -9.26 -4.69 -7.99
N THR A 101 -9.39 -6.01 -8.06
CA THR A 101 -10.54 -6.75 -7.51
C THR A 101 -10.06 -7.82 -6.55
N SER A 102 -10.88 -8.11 -5.54
CA SER A 102 -10.64 -9.23 -4.61
C SER A 102 -11.98 -9.78 -4.15
N GLU A 103 -12.08 -11.10 -4.03
CA GLU A 103 -13.27 -11.73 -3.46
C GLU A 103 -13.45 -11.35 -1.99
N ARG A 104 -12.31 -11.20 -1.28
CA ARG A 104 -12.29 -10.82 0.12
C ARG A 104 -11.08 -9.94 0.41
N LEU A 105 -11.34 -8.70 0.78
CA LEU A 105 -10.35 -7.75 1.25
C LEU A 105 -10.60 -7.50 2.74
N GLU A 106 -9.59 -7.71 3.55
CA GLU A 106 -9.63 -7.53 5.00
C GLU A 106 -8.75 -6.38 5.41
N GLY A 107 -9.19 -5.61 6.40
CA GLY A 107 -8.39 -4.57 7.04
C GLY A 107 -8.60 -4.64 8.54
N GLU A 108 -7.53 -4.59 9.32
CA GLU A 108 -7.60 -4.62 10.77
C GLU A 108 -6.76 -3.52 11.40
N ALA A 109 -7.24 -2.98 12.51
CA ALA A 109 -6.51 -2.09 13.39
C ALA A 109 -6.85 -2.38 14.85
N TYR A 110 -5.90 -2.17 15.75
CA TYR A 110 -6.13 -2.30 17.17
C TYR A 110 -6.69 -0.99 17.76
N MET A 111 -7.58 -1.11 18.74
CA MET A 111 -8.17 0.03 19.43
C MET A 111 -7.13 0.94 20.12
N HIS A 112 -5.98 0.39 20.51
CA HIS A 112 -4.87 1.15 21.11
C HIS A 112 -3.91 1.75 20.08
N ALA A 113 -4.04 1.36 18.78
CA ALA A 113 -3.25 1.88 17.65
C ALA A 113 -4.16 2.07 16.42
N PRO A 114 -5.16 2.96 16.50
CA PRO A 114 -6.19 3.11 15.47
C PRO A 114 -5.69 3.76 14.18
N ASP A 115 -4.49 4.27 14.17
CA ASP A 115 -3.76 4.80 13.02
C ASP A 115 -2.90 3.76 12.28
N HIS A 116 -2.81 2.53 12.83
CA HIS A 116 -2.05 1.44 12.24
C HIS A 116 -2.99 0.37 11.68
N TRP A 117 -3.13 0.35 10.37
CA TRP A 117 -3.95 -0.60 9.64
C TRP A 117 -3.12 -1.65 8.93
N VAL A 118 -3.54 -2.90 9.00
CA VAL A 118 -3.01 -4.01 8.21
C VAL A 118 -4.12 -4.51 7.30
N PHE A 119 -3.82 -4.62 6.01
CA PHE A 119 -4.73 -5.11 4.99
C PHE A 119 -4.24 -6.44 4.46
N GLY A 120 -5.17 -7.33 4.12
CA GLY A 120 -4.87 -8.62 3.53
C GLY A 120 -5.87 -9.02 2.44
N ALA A 121 -5.41 -9.80 1.48
CA ALA A 121 -6.22 -10.46 0.47
C ALA A 121 -5.99 -11.98 0.53
N PRO A 122 -6.63 -12.69 1.49
CA PRO A 122 -6.33 -14.10 1.76
C PRO A 122 -6.68 -15.03 0.59
N GLN A 123 -7.60 -14.63 -0.27
CA GLN A 123 -8.00 -15.38 -1.46
C GLN A 123 -7.29 -14.91 -2.73
N GLY A 124 -6.28 -14.03 -2.58
CA GLY A 124 -5.63 -13.38 -3.70
C GLY A 124 -6.37 -12.14 -4.18
N LEU A 125 -5.85 -11.56 -5.24
CA LEU A 125 -6.42 -10.39 -5.89
C LEU A 125 -6.25 -10.49 -7.41
N SER A 126 -7.03 -9.71 -8.14
CA SER A 126 -6.85 -9.55 -9.58
C SER A 126 -6.51 -8.11 -9.90
N LEU A 127 -5.43 -7.92 -10.62
CA LEU A 127 -5.02 -6.62 -11.16
C LEU A 127 -5.70 -6.41 -12.52
N LEU A 128 -6.45 -5.35 -12.63
CA LEU A 128 -7.06 -4.90 -13.88
C LEU A 128 -6.11 -3.93 -14.56
N ARG A 129 -5.81 -4.18 -15.82
CA ARG A 129 -5.00 -3.31 -16.67
C ARG A 129 -5.90 -2.53 -17.65
N PRO A 130 -5.46 -1.37 -18.14
CA PRO A 130 -6.10 -0.72 -19.26
C PRO A 130 -6.34 -1.72 -20.40
N GLN A 131 -7.46 -1.60 -21.12
CA GLN A 131 -7.89 -2.50 -22.21
C GLN A 131 -8.49 -3.83 -21.76
N GLY A 132 -8.89 -3.95 -20.48
CA GLY A 132 -9.65 -5.09 -19.97
C GLY A 132 -8.84 -6.34 -19.64
N GLU A 133 -7.52 -6.27 -19.64
CA GLU A 133 -6.67 -7.38 -19.25
C GLU A 133 -6.63 -7.55 -17.72
N THR A 134 -6.79 -8.79 -17.26
CA THR A 134 -6.80 -9.14 -15.85
C THR A 134 -5.65 -10.09 -15.53
N ILE A 135 -4.92 -9.82 -14.44
CA ILE A 135 -3.88 -10.68 -13.91
C ILE A 135 -4.30 -11.15 -12.54
N GLU A 136 -4.58 -12.44 -12.40
CA GLU A 136 -4.79 -13.06 -11.10
C GLU A 136 -3.46 -13.15 -10.35
N VAL A 137 -3.42 -12.65 -9.13
CA VAL A 137 -2.25 -12.66 -8.23
C VAL A 137 -2.60 -13.44 -6.99
N THR A 138 -1.91 -14.53 -6.77
CA THR A 138 -2.02 -15.34 -5.55
C THR A 138 -0.63 -15.49 -4.92
N GLY A 139 -0.59 -15.77 -3.62
CA GLY A 139 0.67 -15.93 -2.90
C GLY A 139 0.45 -16.54 -1.53
N SER A 140 1.54 -16.89 -0.85
CA SER A 140 1.46 -17.31 0.56
C SER A 140 1.11 -16.15 1.50
N THR A 141 1.47 -14.94 1.09
CA THR A 141 1.18 -13.71 1.81
C THR A 141 0.91 -12.60 0.79
N LEU A 142 -0.19 -11.89 0.99
CA LEU A 142 -0.54 -10.66 0.28
C LEU A 142 -1.05 -9.70 1.33
N HIS A 143 -0.20 -8.81 1.81
CA HIS A 143 -0.58 -7.84 2.83
C HIS A 143 -0.06 -6.44 2.54
N ALA A 144 -0.73 -5.47 3.12
CA ALA A 144 -0.27 -4.09 3.14
C ALA A 144 -0.43 -3.56 4.57
N SER A 145 0.47 -2.69 5.00
CA SER A 145 0.33 -1.95 6.24
C SER A 145 0.36 -0.45 5.97
N LEU A 146 -0.49 0.28 6.67
CA LEU A 146 -0.63 1.72 6.54
C LEU A 146 -0.64 2.33 7.95
N HIS A 147 0.26 3.26 8.23
CA HIS A 147 0.32 3.95 9.51
C HIS A 147 0.76 5.40 9.36
N GLY A 148 0.59 6.19 10.45
CA GLY A 148 0.91 7.61 10.41
C GLY A 148 -0.02 8.36 9.45
N LEU A 149 -1.33 8.18 9.58
CA LEU A 149 -2.35 8.77 8.69
C LEU A 149 -2.36 10.30 8.73
N ASP A 150 -1.77 10.90 9.74
CA ASP A 150 -1.52 12.33 9.91
C ASP A 150 -0.27 12.83 9.16
N MET A 151 0.66 11.93 8.83
CA MET A 151 1.87 12.26 8.07
C MET A 151 1.59 12.43 6.58
N ARG A 152 2.49 13.12 5.89
CA ARG A 152 2.41 13.33 4.43
C ARG A 152 3.77 13.10 3.78
N PRO A 153 3.96 12.00 3.04
CA PRO A 153 3.02 10.88 2.87
C PRO A 153 2.87 10.04 4.13
N PRO A 154 1.79 9.26 4.30
CA PRO A 154 1.73 8.23 5.33
C PRO A 154 2.72 7.11 5.02
N SER A 155 3.08 6.32 6.03
CA SER A 155 3.87 5.10 5.80
C SER A 155 2.99 4.01 5.23
N LEU A 156 3.34 3.53 4.03
CA LEU A 156 2.70 2.40 3.36
C LEU A 156 3.73 1.33 3.10
N SER A 157 3.42 0.09 3.43
CA SER A 157 4.19 -1.08 3.03
C SER A 157 3.26 -2.09 2.38
N VAL A 158 3.61 -2.58 1.22
CA VAL A 158 2.90 -3.67 0.52
C VAL A 158 3.90 -4.80 0.30
N GLU A 159 3.52 -6.01 0.66
CA GLU A 159 4.39 -7.19 0.54
C GLU A 159 3.60 -8.37 0.03
N GLY A 160 4.16 -9.04 -0.97
CA GLY A 160 3.69 -10.31 -1.47
C GLY A 160 4.81 -11.34 -1.47
N LEU A 161 4.53 -12.54 -0.96
CA LEU A 161 5.48 -13.65 -0.89
C LEU A 161 4.99 -14.86 -1.69
N ASN A 162 5.93 -15.54 -2.34
CA ASN A 162 5.67 -16.73 -3.17
C ASN A 162 4.54 -16.49 -4.18
N LEU A 163 4.65 -15.38 -4.89
CA LEU A 163 3.62 -14.91 -5.81
C LEU A 163 3.53 -15.79 -7.05
N ARG A 164 2.29 -15.98 -7.50
CA ARG A 164 1.95 -16.57 -8.80
C ARG A 164 1.08 -15.59 -9.56
N PHE A 165 1.41 -15.39 -10.82
CA PHE A 165 0.71 -14.50 -11.73
C PHE A 165 0.08 -15.34 -12.82
N LYS A 166 -1.24 -15.18 -13.05
CA LYS A 166 -1.97 -15.84 -14.11
C LYS A 166 -2.75 -14.81 -14.90
N SER A 167 -2.48 -14.70 -16.18
CA SER A 167 -3.26 -13.83 -17.06
C SER A 167 -4.59 -14.52 -17.40
N ALA A 168 -5.71 -13.85 -17.16
CA ALA A 168 -7.04 -14.37 -17.46
C ALA A 168 -7.39 -14.27 -18.96
N SER A 169 -6.78 -13.33 -19.69
CA SER A 169 -6.93 -13.18 -21.14
C SER A 169 -5.57 -13.32 -21.82
N GLY A 170 -5.50 -14.16 -22.86
CA GLY A 170 -4.25 -14.48 -23.56
C GLY A 170 -3.72 -13.41 -24.51
N ILE A 171 -4.29 -12.20 -24.54
CA ILE A 171 -3.97 -11.18 -25.57
C ILE A 171 -2.61 -10.51 -25.30
N GLN A 172 -2.26 -10.25 -24.06
CA GLN A 172 -0.92 -9.78 -23.63
C GLN A 172 -0.57 -10.40 -22.29
N PRO A 173 -0.05 -11.64 -22.25
CA PRO A 173 0.28 -12.29 -21.00
C PRO A 173 1.33 -11.47 -20.24
N LEU A 174 1.21 -11.44 -18.93
CA LEU A 174 2.30 -10.90 -18.10
C LEU A 174 3.58 -11.67 -18.41
N ALA A 175 4.68 -10.95 -18.54
CA ALA A 175 5.98 -11.55 -18.84
C ALA A 175 6.51 -12.45 -17.70
N LEU A 176 5.92 -12.36 -16.50
CA LEU A 176 6.27 -13.13 -15.31
C LEU A 176 5.14 -14.11 -14.95
N THR A 177 5.52 -15.29 -14.46
CA THR A 177 4.59 -16.32 -13.93
C THR A 177 4.66 -16.41 -12.41
N THR A 178 5.83 -16.19 -11.82
CA THR A 178 6.03 -16.21 -10.36
C THR A 178 7.04 -15.16 -9.93
N ALA A 179 7.04 -14.85 -8.64
CA ALA A 179 8.12 -14.13 -7.96
C ALA A 179 8.20 -14.61 -6.51
N ASP A 180 9.40 -14.72 -5.96
CA ASP A 180 9.56 -15.08 -4.56
C ASP A 180 9.05 -13.96 -3.66
N LYS A 181 9.34 -12.70 -4.04
CA LYS A 181 8.91 -11.54 -3.28
C LYS A 181 8.65 -10.33 -4.20
N VAL A 182 7.58 -9.61 -3.89
CA VAL A 182 7.36 -8.24 -4.37
C VAL A 182 7.11 -7.36 -3.16
N GLU A 183 7.83 -6.26 -3.06
CA GLU A 183 7.66 -5.29 -1.98
C GLU A 183 7.60 -3.86 -2.54
N PHE A 184 6.76 -3.05 -1.91
CA PHE A 184 6.63 -1.64 -2.19
C PHE A 184 6.48 -0.89 -0.88
N HIS A 185 7.33 0.10 -0.64
CA HIS A 185 7.32 0.89 0.57
C HIS A 185 7.29 2.38 0.23
N ILE A 186 6.45 3.11 0.95
CA ILE A 186 6.48 4.56 1.03
C ILE A 186 6.73 4.92 2.49
N ARG A 187 7.66 5.83 2.75
CA ARG A 187 7.95 6.32 4.10
C ARG A 187 8.10 7.83 4.09
N PRO A 188 7.55 8.55 5.07
CA PRO A 188 7.86 9.95 5.28
C PRO A 188 9.34 10.10 5.67
N GLY A 189 9.96 11.17 5.22
CA GLY A 189 11.32 11.57 5.56
C GLY A 189 11.36 12.95 6.18
N PRO A 190 12.55 13.44 6.61
CA PRO A 190 12.72 14.80 7.10
C PRO A 190 12.46 15.82 5.97
N ASP A 191 12.29 17.08 6.33
CA ASP A 191 12.21 18.21 5.41
C ASP A 191 11.17 18.04 4.27
N ARG A 192 9.99 17.51 4.63
CA ARG A 192 8.89 17.26 3.67
C ARG A 192 9.27 16.28 2.56
N GLN A 193 10.22 15.39 2.84
CA GLN A 193 10.62 14.33 1.91
C GLN A 193 9.77 13.08 2.11
N GLY A 194 9.76 12.23 1.08
CA GLY A 194 9.25 10.88 1.13
C GLY A 194 10.21 9.94 0.42
N ALA A 195 10.38 8.74 0.96
CA ALA A 195 11.18 7.69 0.35
C ALA A 195 10.25 6.63 -0.27
N VAL A 196 10.63 6.12 -1.43
CA VAL A 196 9.94 5.00 -2.11
C VAL A 196 10.96 3.91 -2.39
N LEU A 197 10.57 2.68 -2.08
CA LEU A 197 11.29 1.47 -2.44
C LEU A 197 10.33 0.53 -3.16
N PHE A 198 10.76 -0.01 -4.29
CA PHE A 198 10.10 -1.13 -4.97
C PHE A 198 11.13 -2.22 -5.24
N ARG A 199 10.78 -3.46 -4.96
CA ARG A 199 11.58 -4.64 -5.32
C ARG A 199 10.71 -5.77 -5.83
N LEU A 200 11.21 -6.43 -6.86
CA LEU A 200 10.76 -7.74 -7.33
C LEU A 200 11.97 -8.66 -7.29
N ILE A 201 11.84 -9.76 -6.59
CA ILE A 201 12.95 -10.68 -6.29
C ILE A 201 12.64 -12.07 -6.85
N ASN A 202 13.59 -12.63 -7.57
CA ASN A 202 13.52 -13.98 -8.16
C ASN A 202 12.25 -14.16 -9.02
N GLY A 203 11.92 -13.18 -9.86
CA GLY A 203 10.86 -13.31 -10.85
C GLY A 203 11.18 -14.42 -11.86
N ARG A 204 10.20 -15.25 -12.21
CA ARG A 204 10.31 -16.24 -13.27
C ARG A 204 9.49 -15.80 -14.46
N SER A 205 10.13 -15.75 -15.60
CA SER A 205 9.49 -15.42 -16.87
C SER A 205 8.53 -16.49 -17.34
N THR A 206 7.58 -16.09 -18.16
CA THR A 206 6.70 -17.04 -18.86
C THR A 206 7.55 -17.92 -19.80
N PRO A 207 7.52 -19.27 -19.63
CA PRO A 207 8.35 -20.18 -20.43
C PRO A 207 8.18 -19.96 -21.93
N ARG A 208 9.30 -19.89 -22.65
CA ARG A 208 9.37 -19.60 -24.09
C ARG A 208 8.84 -18.20 -24.48
N GLY A 209 8.56 -17.35 -23.52
CA GLY A 209 8.20 -15.94 -23.77
C GLY A 209 9.44 -15.11 -24.11
N PRO A 210 9.23 -13.87 -24.63
CA PRO A 210 10.36 -12.99 -25.01
C PRO A 210 11.29 -12.68 -23.87
N LEU A 211 10.76 -12.48 -22.64
CA LEU A 211 11.57 -12.23 -21.45
C LEU A 211 12.37 -13.47 -21.03
N ASP A 212 11.83 -14.68 -21.25
CA ASP A 212 12.50 -15.94 -20.96
C ASP A 212 13.72 -16.18 -21.86
N LEU A 213 13.63 -15.79 -23.13
CA LEU A 213 14.75 -15.82 -24.06
C LEU A 213 15.90 -14.90 -23.62
N ILE A 214 15.56 -13.73 -23.09
CA ILE A 214 16.55 -12.77 -22.54
C ILE A 214 17.15 -13.30 -21.24
N ALA A 215 16.30 -13.75 -20.32
CA ALA A 215 16.70 -14.26 -19.02
C ALA A 215 17.43 -15.61 -19.10
N ALA A 216 17.27 -16.36 -20.19
CA ALA A 216 17.84 -17.70 -20.39
C ALA A 216 17.52 -18.65 -19.21
N GLY A 217 16.26 -18.66 -18.75
CA GLY A 217 15.77 -19.46 -17.64
C GLY A 217 16.25 -19.00 -16.24
N ARG A 218 17.02 -17.92 -16.14
CA ARG A 218 17.47 -17.34 -14.87
C ARG A 218 16.43 -16.39 -14.29
N PRO A 219 16.53 -16.04 -12.99
CA PRO A 219 15.63 -15.07 -12.36
C PRO A 219 15.70 -13.68 -13.00
N VAL A 220 14.59 -12.97 -12.85
CA VAL A 220 14.47 -11.55 -13.18
C VAL A 220 14.29 -10.79 -11.87
N ASP A 221 15.13 -9.78 -11.65
CA ASP A 221 15.05 -8.93 -10.47
C ASP A 221 14.87 -7.48 -10.90
N LEU A 222 14.08 -6.74 -10.12
CA LEU A 222 13.90 -5.30 -10.28
C LEU A 222 14.01 -4.63 -8.91
N GLN A 223 14.76 -3.53 -8.85
CA GLN A 223 14.85 -2.66 -7.68
C GLN A 223 14.74 -1.21 -8.13
N LEU A 224 13.98 -0.43 -7.36
CA LEU A 224 13.86 1.01 -7.50
C LEU A 224 13.87 1.64 -6.10
N GLU A 225 14.78 2.58 -5.89
CA GLU A 225 14.85 3.38 -4.66
C GLU A 225 14.95 4.85 -5.01
N ALA A 226 14.02 5.67 -4.48
CA ALA A 226 13.97 7.10 -4.75
C ALA A 226 13.55 7.90 -3.52
N ILE A 227 14.02 9.14 -3.44
CA ILE A 227 13.60 10.13 -2.46
C ILE A 227 12.88 11.25 -3.20
N PHE A 228 11.69 11.59 -2.75
CA PHE A 228 10.87 12.66 -3.30
C PHE A 228 10.96 13.88 -2.37
N SER A 229 11.38 15.03 -2.89
CA SER A 229 11.24 16.30 -2.19
C SER A 229 9.80 16.79 -2.26
N LYS A 230 9.37 17.61 -1.31
CA LYS A 230 8.00 18.16 -1.26
C LYS A 230 6.91 17.09 -1.37
N ALA A 231 7.14 15.94 -0.71
CA ALA A 231 6.27 14.78 -0.78
C ALA A 231 4.87 15.06 -0.20
N ASP A 232 4.74 16.06 0.65
CA ASP A 232 3.48 16.59 1.15
C ASP A 232 2.58 17.21 0.05
N ALA A 233 3.16 17.60 -1.10
CA ALA A 233 2.38 18.04 -2.26
C ALA A 233 1.78 16.88 -3.07
N LEU A 234 2.18 15.63 -2.82
CA LEU A 234 1.56 14.43 -3.40
C LEU A 234 0.22 14.14 -2.71
N GLN A 235 -0.77 14.99 -2.92
CA GLN A 235 -2.07 14.93 -2.27
C GLN A 235 -3.23 14.91 -3.27
N GLY A 236 -4.35 14.33 -2.81
CA GLY A 236 -5.62 14.34 -3.52
C GLY A 236 -5.99 12.99 -4.14
N PRO A 237 -7.23 12.85 -4.58
CA PRO A 237 -7.70 11.63 -5.19
C PRO A 237 -7.07 11.49 -6.58
N GLY A 238 -6.31 10.42 -6.74
CA GLY A 238 -5.72 10.03 -8.01
C GLY A 238 -4.29 10.51 -8.25
N LEU A 239 -3.50 9.59 -8.80
CA LEU A 239 -2.06 9.79 -9.03
C LEU A 239 -1.78 10.97 -9.97
N ALA A 240 -2.55 11.12 -11.05
CA ALA A 240 -2.35 12.19 -12.03
C ALA A 240 -2.45 13.59 -11.40
N LYS A 241 -3.49 13.82 -10.56
CA LYS A 241 -3.66 15.09 -9.87
C LYS A 241 -2.55 15.32 -8.84
N SER A 242 -2.21 14.30 -8.09
CA SER A 242 -1.14 14.35 -7.08
C SER A 242 0.21 14.68 -7.71
N PHE A 243 0.59 14.01 -8.79
CA PHE A 243 1.84 14.30 -9.50
C PHE A 243 1.84 15.68 -10.17
N ARG A 244 0.70 16.15 -10.68
CA ARG A 244 0.60 17.51 -11.21
C ARG A 244 0.82 18.56 -10.11
N THR A 245 0.18 18.40 -8.95
CA THR A 245 0.38 19.31 -7.81
C THR A 245 1.83 19.30 -7.35
N TRP A 246 2.44 18.14 -7.28
CA TRP A 246 3.84 17.97 -6.93
C TRP A 246 4.81 18.62 -7.94
N ALA A 247 4.56 18.44 -9.24
CA ALA A 247 5.34 19.08 -10.29
C ALA A 247 5.25 20.61 -10.22
N LEU A 248 4.03 21.17 -10.06
CA LEU A 248 3.82 22.60 -9.91
C LEU A 248 4.48 23.16 -8.63
N ALA A 249 4.56 22.38 -7.58
CA ALA A 249 5.31 22.75 -6.38
C ALA A 249 6.83 22.72 -6.59
N GLY A 250 7.34 22.27 -7.76
CA GLY A 250 8.76 22.10 -8.05
C GLY A 250 9.37 20.90 -7.31
N GLY A 251 8.61 19.82 -7.19
CA GLY A 251 9.06 18.55 -6.63
C GLY A 251 10.17 17.93 -7.48
N ARG A 252 11.09 17.23 -6.82
CA ARG A 252 12.19 16.46 -7.45
C ARG A 252 12.23 15.06 -6.87
N ALA A 253 12.51 14.08 -7.72
CA ALA A 253 12.78 12.70 -7.34
C ALA A 253 14.28 12.44 -7.49
N THR A 254 14.98 12.25 -6.38
CA THR A 254 16.37 11.77 -6.39
C THR A 254 16.34 10.26 -6.42
N LEU A 255 16.63 9.69 -7.58
CA LEU A 255 16.80 8.26 -7.75
C LEU A 255 18.10 7.85 -7.05
N LYS A 256 18.03 6.94 -6.09
CA LYS A 256 19.20 6.40 -5.38
C LYS A 256 19.77 5.21 -6.11
N GLU A 257 18.90 4.32 -6.54
CA GLU A 257 19.22 3.15 -7.35
C GLU A 257 17.98 2.73 -8.16
N ALA A 258 18.19 2.43 -9.43
CA ALA A 258 17.28 1.57 -10.19
C ALA A 258 18.12 0.53 -10.90
N LYS A 259 17.68 -0.74 -10.75
CA LYS A 259 18.38 -1.87 -11.34
C LYS A 259 17.36 -2.89 -11.85
N VAL A 260 17.61 -3.39 -13.05
CA VAL A 260 16.89 -4.54 -13.61
C VAL A 260 17.92 -5.55 -14.08
N THR A 261 17.70 -6.81 -13.76
CA THR A 261 18.48 -7.93 -14.27
C THR A 261 17.56 -8.98 -14.87
N ALA A 262 17.91 -9.49 -16.03
CA ALA A 262 17.24 -10.61 -16.70
C ALA A 262 18.34 -11.49 -17.33
N GLY A 263 18.76 -12.51 -16.61
CA GLY A 263 19.91 -13.30 -17.00
C GLY A 263 21.21 -12.49 -16.96
N ASP A 264 21.89 -12.35 -18.11
CA ASP A 264 23.08 -11.49 -18.24
C ASP A 264 22.72 -10.05 -18.62
N ALA A 265 21.48 -9.80 -19.06
CA ALA A 265 21.04 -8.48 -19.38
C ALA A 265 20.84 -7.67 -18.09
N MET A 266 21.41 -6.48 -18.04
CA MET A 266 21.35 -5.61 -16.87
C MET A 266 21.33 -4.14 -17.29
N ILE A 267 20.51 -3.37 -16.60
CA ILE A 267 20.60 -1.91 -16.54
C ILE A 267 20.60 -1.49 -15.08
N LYS A 268 21.56 -0.64 -14.72
CA LYS A 268 21.71 -0.06 -13.40
C LYS A 268 21.96 1.43 -13.52
N THR A 269 21.26 2.23 -12.71
CA THR A 269 21.49 3.68 -12.63
C THR A 269 22.46 4.03 -11.51
N SER A 270 23.23 5.08 -11.70
CA SER A 270 23.84 5.85 -10.61
C SER A 270 22.81 6.82 -10.01
N PRO A 271 23.04 7.35 -8.80
CA PRO A 271 22.16 8.38 -8.25
C PRO A 271 22.00 9.59 -9.19
N GLY A 272 20.78 10.11 -9.31
CA GLY A 272 20.48 11.24 -10.16
C GLY A 272 19.10 11.84 -9.90
N ASP A 273 18.91 13.07 -10.34
CA ASP A 273 17.68 13.82 -10.09
C ASP A 273 16.77 13.84 -11.31
N LEU A 274 15.51 13.56 -11.07
CA LEU A 274 14.42 13.64 -12.04
C LEU A 274 13.36 14.62 -11.54
N SER A 275 12.67 15.25 -12.46
CA SER A 275 11.52 16.12 -12.20
C SER A 275 10.42 15.86 -13.22
N LEU A 276 9.23 16.40 -12.97
CA LEU A 276 8.15 16.42 -13.94
C LEU A 276 7.92 17.83 -14.45
N THR A 277 7.69 17.97 -15.75
CA THR A 277 7.19 19.22 -16.30
C THR A 277 5.73 19.45 -15.92
N PRO A 278 5.20 20.67 -16.02
CA PRO A 278 3.79 20.94 -15.77
C PRO A 278 2.81 20.10 -16.63
N ASP A 279 3.27 19.67 -17.81
CA ASP A 279 2.52 18.82 -18.74
C ASP A 279 2.65 17.32 -18.45
N GLY A 280 3.40 16.97 -17.39
CA GLY A 280 3.55 15.59 -16.90
C GLY A 280 4.67 14.79 -17.55
N TYR A 281 5.56 15.40 -18.31
CA TYR A 281 6.70 14.69 -18.87
C TYR A 281 7.86 14.59 -17.88
N LEU A 282 8.49 13.42 -17.85
CA LEU A 282 9.71 13.21 -17.11
C LEU A 282 10.85 14.04 -17.70
N SER A 283 11.63 14.68 -16.86
CA SER A 283 12.76 15.53 -17.24
C SER A 283 13.94 15.29 -16.31
N GLY A 284 15.13 15.16 -16.87
CA GLY A 284 16.36 14.94 -16.11
C GLY A 284 17.33 14.03 -16.84
N LEU A 285 18.40 13.70 -16.13
CA LEU A 285 19.52 12.94 -16.66
C LEU A 285 19.95 11.91 -15.60
N LEU A 286 20.23 10.69 -16.06
CA LEU A 286 20.73 9.60 -15.23
C LEU A 286 21.95 8.96 -15.91
N ASP A 287 22.99 8.75 -15.14
CA ASP A 287 24.07 7.86 -15.56
C ASP A 287 23.63 6.41 -15.39
N VAL A 288 23.74 5.63 -16.45
CA VAL A 288 23.35 4.22 -16.47
C VAL A 288 24.49 3.35 -16.95
N THR A 289 24.59 2.17 -16.39
CA THR A 289 25.49 1.11 -16.88
C THR A 289 24.64 -0.02 -17.44
N LEU A 290 24.95 -0.44 -18.67
CA LEU A 290 24.24 -1.51 -19.36
C LEU A 290 25.19 -2.68 -19.64
N ASN A 291 24.64 -3.88 -19.46
CA ASN A 291 25.22 -5.12 -19.96
C ASN A 291 24.18 -5.79 -20.85
N LYS A 292 24.55 -6.22 -22.06
CA LYS A 292 23.62 -6.65 -23.10
C LYS A 292 22.48 -5.63 -23.27
N GLY A 293 22.85 -4.38 -23.54
CA GLY A 293 21.96 -3.23 -23.44
C GLY A 293 20.66 -3.34 -24.22
N ASN A 294 20.68 -3.92 -25.43
CA ASN A 294 19.46 -4.18 -26.21
C ASN A 294 18.49 -5.11 -25.45
N ASP A 295 19.03 -6.21 -24.90
CA ASP A 295 18.24 -7.18 -24.14
C ASP A 295 17.72 -6.54 -22.85
N ALA A 296 18.53 -5.70 -22.19
CA ALA A 296 18.13 -4.99 -20.98
C ALA A 296 16.99 -3.99 -21.21
N LEU A 297 17.04 -3.22 -22.31
CA LEU A 297 15.96 -2.31 -22.69
C LEU A 297 14.67 -3.05 -23.10
N LEU A 298 14.79 -4.18 -23.79
CA LEU A 298 13.66 -5.05 -24.10
C LEU A 298 13.07 -5.65 -22.83
N ALA A 299 13.89 -6.10 -21.87
CA ALA A 299 13.40 -6.60 -20.59
C ALA A 299 12.59 -5.55 -19.84
N LEU A 300 13.02 -4.28 -19.79
CA LEU A 300 12.26 -3.18 -19.22
C LEU A 300 10.89 -3.01 -19.88
N SER A 301 10.84 -3.13 -21.20
CA SER A 301 9.59 -3.02 -21.98
C SER A 301 8.64 -4.18 -21.68
N TYR A 302 9.13 -5.42 -21.62
CA TYR A 302 8.31 -6.59 -21.27
C TYR A 302 7.83 -6.58 -19.83
N LEU A 303 8.57 -5.95 -18.92
CA LEU A 303 8.15 -5.73 -17.54
C LEU A 303 7.15 -4.55 -17.40
N GLY A 304 6.89 -3.83 -18.50
CA GLY A 304 5.95 -2.70 -18.51
C GLY A 304 6.52 -1.42 -17.88
N VAL A 305 7.83 -1.35 -17.66
CA VAL A 305 8.50 -0.17 -17.08
C VAL A 305 8.65 0.94 -18.12
N THR A 306 8.86 0.58 -19.38
CA THR A 306 8.93 1.53 -20.51
C THR A 306 7.84 1.19 -21.53
N PRO A 307 7.28 2.21 -22.23
CA PRO A 307 6.35 1.96 -23.33
C PRO A 307 7.00 1.08 -24.40
N HIS A 308 6.25 0.09 -24.88
CA HIS A 308 6.70 -0.69 -26.02
C HIS A 308 6.54 0.14 -27.29
N SER A 309 7.60 0.79 -27.73
CA SER A 309 7.61 1.51 -29.00
C SER A 309 7.82 0.50 -30.13
N ALA A 310 6.72 -0.06 -30.63
CA ALA A 310 6.76 -0.84 -31.88
C ALA A 310 7.26 0.07 -32.99
N GLY A 311 8.47 -0.15 -33.47
CA GLY A 311 9.04 0.56 -34.63
C GLY A 311 10.28 1.39 -34.38
N THR A 312 10.72 1.62 -33.15
CA THR A 312 12.04 2.26 -32.91
C THR A 312 13.11 1.19 -33.05
N ALA A 313 13.87 1.23 -34.14
CA ALA A 313 15.02 0.35 -34.33
C ALA A 313 16.02 0.63 -33.20
N LEU A 314 16.30 -0.35 -32.34
CA LEU A 314 17.36 -0.24 -31.35
C LEU A 314 18.70 -0.06 -32.09
N PRO A 315 19.57 0.82 -31.58
CA PRO A 315 20.89 1.05 -32.21
C PRO A 315 21.75 -0.22 -32.19
N PRO A 316 22.80 -0.27 -33.01
CA PRO A 316 23.73 -1.40 -33.01
C PRO A 316 24.25 -1.72 -31.60
N ARG A 317 24.46 -2.99 -31.31
CA ARG A 317 24.83 -3.50 -29.98
C ARG A 317 26.02 -2.78 -29.35
N SER A 318 27.02 -2.40 -30.17
CA SER A 318 28.20 -1.65 -29.74
C SER A 318 27.89 -0.25 -29.20
N GLN A 319 26.72 0.31 -29.48
CA GLN A 319 26.29 1.63 -28.99
C GLN A 319 25.53 1.59 -27.66
N ILE A 320 25.16 0.42 -27.19
CA ILE A 320 24.30 0.24 -25.99
C ILE A 320 25.02 -0.49 -24.86
N GLU A 321 26.30 -0.70 -24.92
CA GLU A 321 27.06 -1.36 -23.87
C GLU A 321 27.80 -0.35 -22.97
N GLY A 322 27.99 -0.74 -21.69
CA GLY A 322 28.77 0.00 -20.70
C GLY A 322 28.08 1.28 -20.17
N PRO A 323 28.86 2.23 -19.64
CA PRO A 323 28.34 3.49 -19.11
C PRO A 323 27.74 4.36 -20.20
N ARG A 324 26.56 4.90 -19.95
CA ARG A 324 25.81 5.81 -20.84
C ARG A 324 25.04 6.82 -20.02
N VAL A 325 24.57 7.86 -20.69
CA VAL A 325 23.66 8.87 -20.12
C VAL A 325 22.26 8.62 -20.67
N LEU A 326 21.31 8.41 -19.77
CA LEU A 326 19.88 8.37 -20.07
C LEU A 326 19.31 9.78 -19.86
N LEU A 327 18.81 10.39 -20.90
CA LEU A 327 18.28 11.75 -20.89
C LEU A 327 16.80 11.76 -21.21
N PHE A 328 16.01 12.32 -20.30
CA PHE A 328 14.57 12.52 -20.45
C PHE A 328 14.29 13.97 -20.87
N ARG A 329 13.56 14.12 -21.95
CA ARG A 329 13.03 15.41 -22.46
C ARG A 329 11.55 15.26 -22.75
N ASN A 330 10.85 16.40 -22.94
CA ASN A 330 9.41 16.41 -23.23
C ASN A 330 9.03 15.60 -24.47
N ASP A 331 9.86 15.63 -25.48
CA ASP A 331 9.62 15.05 -26.81
C ASP A 331 10.14 13.61 -26.92
N ALA A 332 11.24 13.29 -26.24
CA ALA A 332 11.91 12.02 -26.44
C ALA A 332 12.77 11.59 -25.25
N THR A 333 13.04 10.29 -25.18
CA THR A 333 14.01 9.66 -24.28
C THR A 333 15.24 9.25 -25.08
N TYR A 334 16.42 9.67 -24.62
CA TYR A 334 17.69 9.42 -25.29
C TYR A 334 18.63 8.58 -24.42
N LEU A 335 19.38 7.71 -25.07
CA LEU A 335 20.50 6.99 -24.46
C LEU A 335 21.79 7.41 -25.17
N GLY A 336 22.59 8.27 -24.52
CA GLY A 336 23.65 9.01 -25.18
C GLY A 336 23.08 9.93 -26.27
N SER A 337 23.56 9.77 -27.52
CA SER A 337 23.07 10.51 -28.69
C SER A 337 21.86 9.84 -29.39
N VAL A 338 21.45 8.66 -28.96
CA VAL A 338 20.44 7.86 -29.66
C VAL A 338 19.09 8.00 -29.00
N GLN A 339 18.07 8.35 -29.77
CA GLN A 339 16.69 8.34 -29.31
C GLN A 339 16.19 6.87 -29.16
N ILE A 340 15.77 6.49 -27.97
CA ILE A 340 15.29 5.14 -27.66
C ILE A 340 13.78 5.07 -27.47
N GLY A 341 13.11 6.21 -27.44
CA GLY A 341 11.66 6.25 -27.28
C GLY A 341 11.09 7.67 -27.28
N PRO A 342 9.75 7.79 -27.25
CA PRO A 342 9.09 9.07 -27.04
C PRO A 342 9.34 9.61 -25.63
N GLY A 343 8.97 10.86 -25.39
CA GLY A 343 9.00 11.46 -24.06
C GLY A 343 8.12 10.65 -23.08
N THR A 344 8.67 10.37 -21.90
CA THR A 344 7.97 9.60 -20.89
C THR A 344 6.95 10.48 -20.16
N LYS A 345 5.68 10.25 -20.42
CA LYS A 345 4.56 10.96 -19.76
C LYS A 345 4.06 10.18 -18.55
N VAL A 346 3.95 10.87 -17.40
CA VAL A 346 3.52 10.27 -16.13
C VAL A 346 2.03 10.50 -15.87
N PHE A 347 1.48 11.65 -16.32
CA PHE A 347 0.05 11.99 -16.20
C PHE A 347 -0.49 12.83 -17.35
#